data_5f337a28f7b40cd1733bd83e1323897f
#
_entry.id   5f337a28f7b40cd1733bd83e1323897f
#
_cell.length_a   1.000
_cell.length_b   1.000
_cell.length_c   1.000
_cell.angle_alpha   90.00
_cell.angle_beta   90.00
_cell.angle_gamma   90.00
#
_symmetry.space_group_name_H-M   'P 1'
#
loop_
_entity.id
_entity.type
_entity.pdbx_description
1 polymer ?
#
loop_
_entity_poly.entity_id
_entity_poly.type
_entity_poly.pdbx_seq_one_letter_code
_entity_poly.pdbx_strand_id
1 'polypeptide(L)'
;MTSTSQERIPKRLIGAIVAVGSLAFIGILTETVMTVLFPELMTEFGVNTATVQWITTVYLLVAAATMPLSSFLNRRFRLKSLFIAAVVLAVTGSAIMIIGHTFPVILLARVIQGIGSGVATPLMMNIILEQSPRSKVGRLMGVGSLVITVAPAIGPTVGGAVSSVLPWRAIFVIAIPIVLLVSLPLGLHCIEQKRPTEDARLNPVQFVAIVLALSGMILALNQMGVAVSAAVNGSSATRPVIITVVSLVVGVGSLVFFGWSSGRSFSPLIRLGWLRDRVVQLHLLAYLILPIVGIGFGYVITNLAQMSLGTSAFHAGVLVLPGALVGAFFAPVGGMLYDKFGPTKPILSVISVATFGPILLLAFSMRLTPALLAGFYFIFGLCYALGFSNIMTSALSGIDHAFMPDGNAVFNTALQFGGAVGTALFSMILGVAQAGAGSAEKGSAAFRHATAVGGTWMFATMTVICLIAICSLACAFRIRASRTAAER
;
A
#
# COMPACT_ATOMS: atom_id res chain seq x y z
N MET A 1 -41.33 -21.89 11.84
CA MET A 1 -41.04 -20.49 11.39
C MET A 1 -40.40 -19.76 12.55
N THR A 2 -39.10 -19.85 12.71
CA THR A 2 -38.32 -19.10 13.72
C THR A 2 -38.09 -17.71 13.16
N SER A 3 -38.68 -16.71 13.81
CA SER A 3 -38.44 -15.29 13.52
C SER A 3 -36.95 -15.00 13.58
N THR A 4 -36.33 -14.74 12.43
CA THR A 4 -35.01 -14.13 12.35
C THR A 4 -35.13 -12.73 12.95
N SER A 5 -34.91 -12.61 14.26
CA SER A 5 -34.70 -11.32 14.89
C SER A 5 -33.54 -10.67 14.16
N GLN A 6 -33.79 -9.57 13.44
CA GLN A 6 -32.74 -8.77 12.82
C GLN A 6 -31.79 -8.31 13.94
N GLU A 7 -30.69 -9.01 14.11
CA GLU A 7 -29.65 -8.62 15.06
C GLU A 7 -29.20 -7.18 14.76
N ARG A 8 -29.52 -6.25 15.65
CA ARG A 8 -29.14 -4.84 15.49
C ARG A 8 -27.65 -4.69 15.77
N ILE A 9 -26.98 -3.93 14.92
CA ILE A 9 -25.57 -3.59 15.13
C ILE A 9 -25.48 -2.72 16.39
N PRO A 10 -24.68 -3.10 17.42
CA PRO A 10 -24.53 -2.30 18.64
C PRO A 10 -23.96 -0.91 18.31
N LYS A 11 -24.54 0.15 18.88
CA LYS A 11 -24.06 1.52 18.69
C LYS A 11 -22.57 1.69 19.07
N ARG A 12 -22.13 0.99 20.12
CA ARG A 12 -20.72 0.97 20.55
C ARG A 12 -19.80 0.38 19.46
N LEU A 13 -20.22 -0.66 18.76
CA LEU A 13 -19.43 -1.22 17.67
C LEU A 13 -19.30 -0.21 16.52
N ILE A 14 -20.36 0.50 16.17
CA ILE A 14 -20.29 1.57 15.15
C ILE A 14 -19.29 2.64 15.60
N GLY A 15 -19.38 3.09 16.86
CA GLY A 15 -18.42 4.06 17.42
C GLY A 15 -16.97 3.56 17.40
N ALA A 16 -16.73 2.27 17.71
CA ALA A 16 -15.39 1.68 17.64
C ALA A 16 -14.86 1.62 16.20
N ILE A 17 -15.70 1.24 15.23
CA ILE A 17 -15.33 1.22 13.79
C ILE A 17 -15.03 2.64 13.30
N VAL A 18 -15.84 3.62 13.66
CA VAL A 18 -15.58 5.03 13.30
C VAL A 18 -14.29 5.53 13.94
N ALA A 19 -14.03 5.21 15.21
CA ALA A 19 -12.82 5.63 15.92
C ALA A 19 -11.54 5.08 15.24
N VAL A 20 -11.46 3.78 15.04
CA VAL A 20 -10.27 3.16 14.46
C VAL A 20 -10.22 3.39 12.96
N GLY A 21 -11.38 3.43 12.29
CA GLY A 21 -11.50 3.75 10.87
C GLY A 21 -11.03 5.16 10.53
N SER A 22 -11.40 6.17 11.33
CA SER A 22 -10.91 7.54 11.12
C SER A 22 -9.41 7.67 11.37
N LEU A 23 -8.85 6.94 12.35
CA LEU A 23 -7.41 6.88 12.56
C LEU A 23 -6.68 6.24 11.37
N ALA A 24 -7.16 5.09 10.89
CA ALA A 24 -6.61 4.42 9.72
C ALA A 24 -6.75 5.27 8.45
N PHE A 25 -7.90 5.92 8.27
CA PHE A 25 -8.17 6.84 7.16
C PHE A 25 -7.15 7.99 7.12
N ILE A 26 -6.94 8.67 8.24
CA ILE A 26 -5.95 9.76 8.33
C ILE A 26 -4.53 9.25 8.07
N GLY A 27 -4.18 8.06 8.58
CA GLY A 27 -2.88 7.43 8.32
C GLY A 27 -2.64 7.22 6.83
N ILE A 28 -3.58 6.59 6.13
CA ILE A 28 -3.49 6.30 4.69
C ILE A 28 -3.60 7.59 3.86
N LEU A 29 -4.44 8.53 4.26
CA LEU A 29 -4.57 9.84 3.60
C LEU A 29 -3.23 10.59 3.63
N THR A 30 -2.60 10.72 4.81
CA THR A 30 -1.32 11.42 4.97
C THR A 30 -0.17 10.69 4.29
N GLU A 31 -0.27 9.39 4.04
CA GLU A 31 0.65 8.62 3.22
C GLU A 31 0.59 9.09 1.76
N THR A 32 -0.60 9.07 1.16
CA THR A 32 -0.79 9.33 -0.26
C THR A 32 -0.74 10.81 -0.64
N VAL A 33 -1.06 11.71 0.28
CA VAL A 33 -0.83 13.15 0.13
C VAL A 33 0.62 13.47 -0.20
N MET A 34 1.59 12.75 0.38
CA MET A 34 3.01 13.02 0.15
C MET A 34 3.43 12.87 -1.31
N THR A 35 2.79 12.00 -2.08
CA THR A 35 3.17 11.74 -3.47
C THR A 35 3.01 12.96 -4.38
N VAL A 36 2.00 13.80 -4.14
CA VAL A 36 1.76 15.03 -4.92
C VAL A 36 2.66 16.18 -4.47
N LEU A 37 3.20 16.10 -3.24
CA LEU A 37 4.07 17.13 -2.66
C LEU A 37 5.56 16.94 -3.00
N PHE A 38 5.94 15.86 -3.67
CA PHE A 38 7.34 15.55 -3.95
C PHE A 38 8.11 16.71 -4.61
N PRO A 39 7.60 17.42 -5.64
CA PRO A 39 8.31 18.55 -6.22
C PRO A 39 8.59 19.68 -5.23
N GLU A 40 7.63 19.98 -4.35
CA GLU A 40 7.77 21.00 -3.30
C GLU A 40 8.83 20.57 -2.27
N LEU A 41 8.73 19.33 -1.78
CA LEU A 41 9.66 18.76 -0.81
C LEU A 41 11.09 18.62 -1.35
N MET A 42 11.23 18.31 -2.65
CA MET A 42 12.54 18.27 -3.32
C MET A 42 13.21 19.65 -3.31
N THR A 43 12.41 20.69 -3.45
CA THR A 43 12.91 22.09 -3.45
C THR A 43 13.24 22.54 -2.03
N GLU A 44 12.36 22.27 -1.05
CA GLU A 44 12.55 22.67 0.34
C GLU A 44 13.77 22.01 0.98
N PHE A 45 13.94 20.68 0.77
CA PHE A 45 15.02 19.92 1.40
C PHE A 45 16.28 19.80 0.53
N GLY A 46 16.29 20.34 -0.69
CA GLY A 46 17.42 20.26 -1.60
C GLY A 46 17.77 18.83 -2.05
N VAL A 47 16.75 17.94 -2.12
CA VAL A 47 16.93 16.51 -2.45
C VAL A 47 16.44 16.19 -3.86
N ASN A 48 16.95 15.09 -4.41
CA ASN A 48 16.52 14.60 -5.71
C ASN A 48 15.31 13.64 -5.62
N THR A 49 14.76 13.25 -6.76
CA THR A 49 13.62 12.34 -6.89
C THR A 49 13.84 11.01 -6.18
N ALA A 50 15.04 10.41 -6.29
CA ALA A 50 15.37 9.14 -5.64
C ALA A 50 15.46 9.24 -4.11
N THR A 51 15.75 10.42 -3.58
CA THR A 51 15.83 10.66 -2.14
C THR A 51 14.46 11.00 -1.57
N VAL A 52 13.69 11.91 -2.20
CA VAL A 52 12.41 12.35 -1.66
C VAL A 52 11.38 11.21 -1.55
N GLN A 53 11.43 10.22 -2.42
CA GLN A 53 10.54 9.06 -2.38
C GLN A 53 10.61 8.26 -1.07
N TRP A 54 11.75 8.37 -0.32
CA TRP A 54 11.86 7.71 0.98
C TRP A 54 10.80 8.15 1.98
N ILE A 55 10.25 9.35 1.84
CA ILE A 55 9.13 9.85 2.68
C ILE A 55 7.93 8.90 2.62
N THR A 56 7.61 8.36 1.45
CA THR A 56 6.50 7.39 1.28
C THR A 56 6.99 5.97 1.48
N THR A 57 8.14 5.62 0.92
CA THR A 57 8.66 4.25 0.98
C THR A 57 8.95 3.79 2.41
N VAL A 58 9.56 4.64 3.26
CA VAL A 58 9.84 4.26 4.65
C VAL A 58 8.55 4.06 5.46
N TYR A 59 7.53 4.87 5.22
CA TYR A 59 6.23 4.70 5.86
C TYR A 59 5.59 3.35 5.49
N LEU A 60 5.48 3.05 4.19
CA LEU A 60 4.93 1.79 3.69
C LEU A 60 5.74 0.58 4.16
N LEU A 61 7.06 0.69 4.15
CA LEU A 61 7.97 -0.35 4.61
C LEU A 61 7.78 -0.66 6.09
N VAL A 62 7.71 0.37 6.93
CA VAL A 62 7.51 0.21 8.38
C VAL A 62 6.11 -0.31 8.68
N ALA A 63 5.08 0.15 7.95
CA ALA A 63 3.73 -0.39 8.05
C ALA A 63 3.73 -1.88 7.67
N ALA A 64 4.36 -2.26 6.55
CA ALA A 64 4.50 -3.65 6.11
C ALA A 64 5.22 -4.53 7.15
N ALA A 65 6.28 -4.01 7.78
CA ALA A 65 7.02 -4.73 8.83
C ALA A 65 6.23 -4.86 10.15
N THR A 66 5.34 -3.91 10.42
CA THR A 66 4.52 -3.89 11.65
C THR A 66 3.29 -4.81 11.53
N MET A 67 2.74 -5.00 10.32
CA MET A 67 1.54 -5.82 10.11
C MET A 67 1.64 -7.27 10.60
N PRO A 68 2.75 -8.00 10.40
CA PRO A 68 2.91 -9.34 10.96
C PRO A 68 2.84 -9.40 12.49
N LEU A 69 3.22 -8.30 13.16
CA LEU A 69 3.09 -8.18 14.62
C LEU A 69 1.64 -8.05 15.08
N SER A 70 0.72 -7.63 14.22
CA SER A 70 -0.66 -7.35 14.61
C SER A 70 -1.34 -8.57 15.24
N SER A 71 -1.08 -9.78 14.75
CA SER A 71 -1.60 -11.02 15.32
C SER A 71 -1.08 -11.25 16.76
N PHE A 72 0.21 -11.06 16.99
CA PHE A 72 0.81 -11.12 18.33
C PHE A 72 0.27 -10.02 19.24
N LEU A 73 0.26 -8.77 18.77
CA LEU A 73 -0.19 -7.61 19.53
C LEU A 73 -1.64 -7.77 20.00
N ASN A 74 -2.54 -8.23 19.11
CA ASN A 74 -3.94 -8.45 19.43
C ASN A 74 -4.18 -9.57 20.45
N ARG A 75 -3.33 -10.58 20.51
CA ARG A 75 -3.39 -11.65 21.52
C ARG A 75 -2.83 -11.18 22.87
N ARG A 76 -1.73 -10.43 22.86
CA ARG A 76 -1.01 -10.03 24.10
C ARG A 76 -1.59 -8.81 24.77
N PHE A 77 -2.07 -7.82 24.01
CA PHE A 77 -2.49 -6.53 24.54
C PHE A 77 -3.99 -6.30 24.39
N ARG A 78 -4.56 -5.47 25.26
CA ARG A 78 -5.95 -5.04 25.15
C ARG A 78 -6.14 -4.17 23.90
N LEU A 79 -7.26 -4.35 23.19
CA LEU A 79 -7.59 -3.58 21.97
C LEU A 79 -7.55 -2.07 22.21
N LYS A 80 -8.05 -1.61 23.36
CA LYS A 80 -8.02 -0.20 23.75
C LYS A 80 -6.59 0.34 23.93
N SER A 81 -5.68 -0.45 24.51
CA SER A 81 -4.27 -0.06 24.68
C SER A 81 -3.55 0.03 23.33
N LEU A 82 -3.83 -0.89 22.41
CA LEU A 82 -3.29 -0.85 21.04
C LEU A 82 -3.80 0.37 20.29
N PHE A 83 -5.10 0.68 20.43
CA PHE A 83 -5.68 1.87 19.84
C PHE A 83 -5.02 3.16 20.35
N ILE A 84 -4.86 3.30 21.67
CA ILE A 84 -4.20 4.47 22.28
C ILE A 84 -2.75 4.58 21.79
N ALA A 85 -2.01 3.46 21.73
CA ALA A 85 -0.64 3.45 21.20
C ALA A 85 -0.60 3.92 19.74
N ALA A 86 -1.52 3.44 18.89
CA ALA A 86 -1.61 3.89 17.49
C ALA A 86 -1.95 5.38 17.38
N VAL A 87 -2.86 5.91 18.22
CA VAL A 87 -3.17 7.35 18.29
C VAL A 87 -1.94 8.16 18.71
N VAL A 88 -1.23 7.75 19.76
CA VAL A 88 -0.01 8.43 20.23
C VAL A 88 1.04 8.46 19.14
N LEU A 89 1.28 7.34 18.46
CA LEU A 89 2.24 7.27 17.36
C LEU A 89 1.83 8.18 16.18
N ALA A 90 0.55 8.16 15.79
CA ALA A 90 0.06 9.02 14.71
C ALA A 90 0.19 10.51 15.04
N VAL A 91 -0.17 10.92 16.27
CA VAL A 91 -0.08 12.31 16.72
C VAL A 91 1.38 12.74 16.87
N THR A 92 2.23 11.92 17.50
CA THR A 92 3.66 12.23 17.67
C THR A 92 4.35 12.36 16.33
N GLY A 93 4.13 11.41 15.41
CA GLY A 93 4.69 11.49 14.06
C GLY A 93 4.21 12.73 13.31
N SER A 94 2.92 13.08 13.42
CA SER A 94 2.37 14.28 12.80
C SER A 94 2.93 15.56 13.42
N ALA A 95 3.13 15.61 14.73
CA ALA A 95 3.76 16.74 15.40
C ALA A 95 5.22 16.93 14.92
N ILE A 96 5.98 15.83 14.77
CA ILE A 96 7.36 15.89 14.23
C ILE A 96 7.34 16.37 12.76
N MET A 97 6.34 15.99 11.95
CA MET A 97 6.19 16.50 10.57
C MET A 97 6.00 18.02 10.54
N ILE A 98 5.31 18.59 11.54
CA ILE A 98 5.07 20.04 11.63
C ILE A 98 6.33 20.81 12.00
N ILE A 99 7.09 20.31 12.99
CA ILE A 99 8.26 21.00 13.54
C ILE A 99 9.58 20.61 12.86
N GLY A 100 9.58 19.57 12.03
CA GLY A 100 10.79 19.09 11.38
C GLY A 100 11.27 20.01 10.26
N HIS A 101 12.53 20.41 10.32
CA HIS A 101 13.18 21.26 9.32
C HIS A 101 14.26 20.55 8.52
N THR A 102 14.56 19.29 8.82
CA THR A 102 15.55 18.50 8.09
C THR A 102 14.97 17.20 7.56
N PHE A 103 15.43 16.76 6.40
CA PHE A 103 14.94 15.55 5.76
C PHE A 103 15.03 14.29 6.67
N PRO A 104 16.11 14.02 7.42
CA PRO A 104 16.16 12.88 8.34
C PRO A 104 15.10 12.93 9.44
N VAL A 105 14.75 14.12 9.96
CA VAL A 105 13.69 14.28 10.98
C VAL A 105 12.33 13.97 10.39
N ILE A 106 12.08 14.36 9.14
CA ILE A 106 10.86 13.99 8.40
C ILE A 106 10.80 12.48 8.21
N LEU A 107 11.91 11.81 7.86
CA LEU A 107 11.92 10.34 7.76
C LEU A 107 11.64 9.65 9.10
N LEU A 108 12.18 10.16 10.21
CA LEU A 108 11.87 9.65 11.55
C LEU A 108 10.37 9.78 11.87
N ALA A 109 9.77 10.92 11.54
CA ALA A 109 8.33 11.11 11.68
C ALA A 109 7.53 10.06 10.89
N ARG A 110 7.96 9.75 9.65
CA ARG A 110 7.32 8.73 8.79
C ARG A 110 7.48 7.32 9.35
N VAL A 111 8.62 7.00 9.98
CA VAL A 111 8.79 5.72 10.72
C VAL A 111 7.74 5.60 11.83
N ILE A 112 7.62 6.63 12.67
CA ILE A 112 6.68 6.64 13.79
C ILE A 112 5.22 6.51 13.30
N GLN A 113 4.84 7.27 12.26
CA GLN A 113 3.52 7.18 11.63
C GLN A 113 3.26 5.80 11.01
N GLY A 114 4.26 5.20 10.36
CA GLY A 114 4.18 3.87 9.74
C GLY A 114 3.89 2.77 10.78
N ILE A 115 4.52 2.82 11.96
CA ILE A 115 4.20 1.90 13.07
C ILE A 115 2.74 2.08 13.50
N GLY A 116 2.29 3.32 13.68
CA GLY A 116 0.90 3.62 14.08
C GLY A 116 -0.12 3.09 13.07
N SER A 117 0.10 3.29 11.78
CA SER A 117 -0.75 2.81 10.70
C SER A 117 -0.76 1.29 10.57
N GLY A 118 0.44 0.67 10.71
CA GLY A 118 0.59 -0.80 10.70
C GLY A 118 -0.14 -1.50 11.84
N VAL A 119 -0.43 -0.79 12.94
CA VAL A 119 -1.30 -1.28 14.04
C VAL A 119 -2.77 -0.95 13.78
N ALA A 120 -3.10 0.27 13.34
CA ALA A 120 -4.48 0.74 13.25
C ALA A 120 -5.31 -0.03 12.22
N THR A 121 -4.77 -0.31 11.03
CA THR A 121 -5.51 -0.96 9.95
C THR A 121 -5.94 -2.39 10.31
N PRO A 122 -5.03 -3.30 10.76
CA PRO A 122 -5.45 -4.62 11.22
C PRO A 122 -6.35 -4.58 12.46
N LEU A 123 -6.15 -3.62 13.37
CA LEU A 123 -6.99 -3.45 14.56
C LEU A 123 -8.44 -3.18 14.18
N MET A 124 -8.70 -2.33 13.18
CA MET A 124 -10.05 -2.06 12.67
C MET A 124 -10.71 -3.34 12.17
N MET A 125 -10.02 -4.10 11.34
CA MET A 125 -10.54 -5.35 10.78
C MET A 125 -10.84 -6.38 11.86
N ASN A 126 -9.96 -6.51 12.86
CA ASN A 126 -10.13 -7.44 13.97
C ASN A 126 -11.33 -7.06 14.86
N ILE A 127 -11.54 -5.78 15.16
CA ILE A 127 -12.72 -5.31 15.91
C ILE A 127 -14.00 -5.67 15.15
N ILE A 128 -14.02 -5.48 13.84
CA ILE A 128 -15.18 -5.85 12.99
C ILE A 128 -15.43 -7.35 13.06
N LEU A 129 -14.40 -8.17 12.85
CA LEU A 129 -14.52 -9.64 12.84
C LEU A 129 -14.96 -10.22 14.20
N GLU A 130 -14.44 -9.66 15.30
CA GLU A 130 -14.69 -10.19 16.65
C GLU A 130 -16.02 -9.73 17.26
N GLN A 131 -16.47 -8.52 16.91
CA GLN A 131 -17.58 -7.87 17.63
C GLN A 131 -18.85 -7.77 16.80
N SER A 132 -18.77 -8.03 15.48
CA SER A 132 -19.96 -7.95 14.63
C SER A 132 -20.87 -9.15 14.77
N PRO A 133 -22.19 -8.96 14.70
CA PRO A 133 -23.14 -10.05 14.54
C PRO A 133 -22.82 -10.85 13.25
N ARG A 134 -22.87 -12.18 13.33
CA ARG A 134 -22.51 -13.07 12.20
C ARG A 134 -23.21 -12.68 10.87
N SER A 135 -24.46 -12.27 10.96
CA SER A 135 -25.27 -11.84 9.80
C SER A 135 -24.86 -10.48 9.21
N LYS A 136 -23.99 -9.70 9.88
CA LYS A 136 -23.61 -8.34 9.50
C LYS A 136 -22.09 -8.16 9.28
N VAL A 137 -21.29 -9.19 9.53
CA VAL A 137 -19.81 -9.14 9.37
C VAL A 137 -19.43 -8.68 7.97
N GLY A 138 -20.00 -9.28 6.93
CA GLY A 138 -19.67 -8.92 5.54
C GLY A 138 -19.96 -7.45 5.22
N ARG A 139 -21.10 -6.91 5.70
CA ARG A 139 -21.45 -5.50 5.51
C ARG A 139 -20.47 -4.56 6.23
N LEU A 140 -20.09 -4.87 7.46
CA LEU A 140 -19.16 -4.04 8.24
C LEU A 140 -17.72 -4.16 7.74
N MET A 141 -17.30 -5.33 7.26
CA MET A 141 -16.03 -5.51 6.55
C MET A 141 -15.99 -4.68 5.26
N GLY A 142 -17.11 -4.60 4.52
CA GLY A 142 -17.25 -3.72 3.38
C GLY A 142 -17.05 -2.24 3.75
N VAL A 143 -17.61 -1.77 4.88
CA VAL A 143 -17.38 -0.40 5.38
C VAL A 143 -15.90 -0.19 5.74
N GLY A 144 -15.26 -1.15 6.42
CA GLY A 144 -13.83 -1.08 6.71
C GLY A 144 -12.97 -1.01 5.44
N SER A 145 -13.31 -1.81 4.44
CA SER A 145 -12.62 -1.80 3.14
C SER A 145 -12.80 -0.47 2.39
N LEU A 146 -13.97 0.16 2.47
CA LEU A 146 -14.21 1.50 1.91
C LEU A 146 -13.27 2.54 2.52
N VAL A 147 -13.06 2.53 3.84
CA VAL A 147 -12.12 3.44 4.52
C VAL A 147 -10.72 3.32 3.91
N ILE A 148 -10.23 2.08 3.75
CA ILE A 148 -8.89 1.80 3.20
C ILE A 148 -8.78 2.20 1.72
N THR A 149 -9.86 2.10 0.96
CA THR A 149 -9.85 2.36 -0.50
C THR A 149 -10.09 3.83 -0.83
N VAL A 150 -10.94 4.53 -0.07
CA VAL A 150 -11.28 5.95 -0.33
C VAL A 150 -10.13 6.86 0.10
N ALA A 151 -9.43 6.56 1.19
CA ALA A 151 -8.34 7.42 1.68
C ALA A 151 -7.23 7.65 0.62
N PRO A 152 -6.67 6.61 -0.04
CA PRO A 152 -5.68 6.84 -1.10
C PRO A 152 -6.29 7.55 -2.32
N ALA A 153 -7.57 7.35 -2.58
CA ALA A 153 -8.26 7.96 -3.71
C ALA A 153 -8.28 9.49 -3.64
N ILE A 154 -8.57 10.04 -2.45
CA ILE A 154 -8.69 11.49 -2.26
C ILE A 154 -7.38 12.15 -1.79
N GLY A 155 -6.40 11.36 -1.34
CA GLY A 155 -5.15 11.87 -0.78
C GLY A 155 -4.43 12.88 -1.66
N PRO A 156 -4.08 12.54 -2.91
CA PRO A 156 -3.39 13.47 -3.80
C PRO A 156 -4.17 14.76 -4.06
N THR A 157 -5.50 14.68 -4.16
CA THR A 157 -6.35 15.85 -4.36
C THR A 157 -6.37 16.75 -3.12
N VAL A 158 -6.52 16.15 -1.93
CA VAL A 158 -6.47 16.89 -0.65
C VAL A 158 -5.09 17.54 -0.47
N GLY A 159 -4.03 16.79 -0.75
CA GLY A 159 -2.65 17.28 -0.69
C GLY A 159 -2.43 18.48 -1.60
N GLY A 160 -2.84 18.36 -2.87
CA GLY A 160 -2.74 19.43 -3.85
C GLY A 160 -3.62 20.63 -3.50
N ALA A 161 -4.83 20.44 -2.99
CA ALA A 161 -5.71 21.50 -2.56
C ALA A 161 -5.14 22.30 -1.37
N VAL A 162 -4.65 21.59 -0.35
CA VAL A 162 -4.06 22.24 0.83
C VAL A 162 -2.78 22.98 0.45
N SER A 163 -1.88 22.35 -0.31
CA SER A 163 -0.60 22.97 -0.69
C SER A 163 -0.75 24.16 -1.65
N SER A 164 -1.90 24.30 -2.32
CA SER A 164 -2.17 25.46 -3.18
C SER A 164 -2.47 26.75 -2.42
N VAL A 165 -2.88 26.67 -1.14
CA VAL A 165 -3.29 27.81 -0.31
C VAL A 165 -2.57 27.90 1.02
N LEU A 166 -2.00 26.79 1.51
CA LEU A 166 -1.33 26.69 2.81
C LEU A 166 -0.02 25.92 2.65
N PRO A 167 0.97 26.10 3.54
CA PRO A 167 2.15 25.25 3.58
C PRO A 167 1.75 23.76 3.74
N TRP A 168 2.45 22.85 3.11
CA TRP A 168 2.15 21.41 3.17
C TRP A 168 2.04 20.85 4.60
N ARG A 169 2.73 21.47 5.56
CA ARG A 169 2.66 21.11 7.00
C ARG A 169 1.26 21.28 7.58
N ALA A 170 0.42 22.16 7.00
CA ALA A 170 -0.98 22.37 7.43
C ALA A 170 -1.80 21.07 7.37
N ILE A 171 -1.46 20.13 6.50
CA ILE A 171 -2.11 18.82 6.42
C ILE A 171 -2.04 18.10 7.78
N PHE A 172 -0.88 18.14 8.44
CA PHE A 172 -0.68 17.49 9.75
C PHE A 172 -1.30 18.32 10.89
N VAL A 173 -1.31 19.64 10.76
CA VAL A 173 -2.02 20.53 11.70
C VAL A 173 -3.53 20.24 11.69
N ILE A 174 -4.11 19.91 10.52
CA ILE A 174 -5.54 19.54 10.39
C ILE A 174 -5.77 18.10 10.85
N ALA A 175 -4.83 17.18 10.59
CA ALA A 175 -4.97 15.78 10.94
C ALA A 175 -4.98 15.53 12.46
N ILE A 176 -4.14 16.23 13.23
CA ILE A 176 -4.04 16.06 14.69
C ILE A 176 -5.38 16.30 15.40
N PRO A 177 -6.09 17.43 15.21
CA PRO A 177 -7.39 17.64 15.84
C PRO A 177 -8.42 16.57 15.48
N ILE A 178 -8.44 16.09 14.22
CA ILE A 178 -9.38 15.03 13.81
C ILE A 178 -9.10 13.75 14.62
N VAL A 179 -7.84 13.36 14.77
CA VAL A 179 -7.46 12.19 15.55
C VAL A 179 -7.78 12.38 17.03
N LEU A 180 -7.48 13.54 17.61
CA LEU A 180 -7.67 13.80 19.04
C LEU A 180 -9.12 14.07 19.42
N LEU A 181 -9.92 14.72 18.58
CA LEU A 181 -11.29 15.12 18.90
C LEU A 181 -12.35 14.14 18.40
N VAL A 182 -12.04 13.33 17.38
CA VAL A 182 -12.98 12.33 16.83
C VAL A 182 -12.52 10.93 17.18
N SER A 183 -11.32 10.51 16.73
CA SER A 183 -10.88 9.12 16.93
C SER A 183 -10.70 8.78 18.41
N LEU A 184 -9.95 9.59 19.14
CA LEU A 184 -9.58 9.27 20.53
C LEU A 184 -10.79 9.17 21.47
N PRO A 185 -11.72 10.13 21.55
CA PRO A 185 -12.87 10.04 22.46
C PRO A 185 -13.78 8.86 22.13
N LEU A 186 -14.09 8.66 20.83
CA LEU A 186 -14.89 7.52 20.39
C LEU A 186 -14.24 6.19 20.73
N GLY A 187 -12.93 6.06 20.51
CA GLY A 187 -12.20 4.84 20.82
C GLY A 187 -12.15 4.53 22.31
N LEU A 188 -11.93 5.54 23.15
CA LEU A 188 -11.93 5.39 24.61
C LEU A 188 -13.28 4.90 25.15
N HIS A 189 -14.39 5.35 24.57
CA HIS A 189 -15.74 4.99 25.03
C HIS A 189 -16.30 3.73 24.37
N CYS A 190 -15.96 3.45 23.11
CA CYS A 190 -16.64 2.47 22.29
C CYS A 190 -15.86 1.15 22.11
N ILE A 191 -14.52 1.16 22.25
CA ILE A 191 -13.73 -0.08 22.08
C ILE A 191 -13.91 -0.95 23.33
N GLU A 192 -14.47 -2.14 23.12
CA GLU A 192 -14.66 -3.17 24.13
C GLU A 192 -13.69 -4.34 23.93
N GLN A 193 -13.30 -4.98 25.02
CA GLN A 193 -12.48 -6.19 25.01
C GLN A 193 -13.40 -7.39 25.17
N LYS A 194 -13.66 -8.15 24.11
CA LYS A 194 -14.50 -9.35 24.18
C LYS A 194 -13.71 -10.64 24.39
N ARG A 195 -12.44 -10.67 24.02
CA ARG A 195 -11.56 -11.82 24.25
C ARG A 195 -10.57 -11.55 25.38
N PRO A 196 -10.26 -12.54 26.22
CA PRO A 196 -9.17 -12.43 27.19
C PRO A 196 -7.85 -12.26 26.43
N THR A 197 -6.91 -11.58 27.06
CA THR A 197 -5.53 -11.49 26.58
C THR A 197 -4.81 -12.81 26.89
N GLU A 198 -4.00 -13.29 25.95
CA GLU A 198 -3.19 -14.49 26.08
C GLU A 198 -1.76 -14.13 26.50
N ASP A 199 -1.06 -15.05 27.14
CA ASP A 199 0.38 -14.88 27.42
C ASP A 199 1.23 -15.26 26.19
N ALA A 200 0.96 -14.59 25.07
CA ALA A 200 1.70 -14.80 23.83
C ALA A 200 3.13 -14.27 23.97
N ARG A 201 4.09 -15.01 23.41
CA ARG A 201 5.51 -14.63 23.40
C ARG A 201 5.92 -14.21 22.00
N LEU A 202 6.55 -13.03 21.90
CA LEU A 202 7.14 -12.58 20.64
C LEU A 202 8.44 -13.35 20.38
N ASN A 203 8.61 -13.82 19.16
CA ASN A 203 9.91 -14.27 18.70
C ASN A 203 10.66 -13.07 18.04
N PRO A 204 11.60 -12.42 18.75
CA PRO A 204 12.26 -11.23 18.24
C PRO A 204 13.14 -11.52 17.03
N VAL A 205 13.69 -12.73 16.94
CA VAL A 205 14.56 -13.15 15.83
C VAL A 205 13.76 -13.19 14.51
N GLN A 206 12.55 -13.73 14.53
CA GLN A 206 11.67 -13.74 13.35
C GLN A 206 11.21 -12.34 12.96
N PHE A 207 10.93 -11.49 13.94
CA PHE A 207 10.57 -10.11 13.66
C PHE A 207 11.74 -9.34 13.02
N VAL A 208 12.93 -9.44 13.58
CA VAL A 208 14.14 -8.82 13.00
C VAL A 208 14.41 -9.37 11.60
N ALA A 209 14.24 -10.67 11.39
CA ALA A 209 14.43 -11.29 10.08
C ALA A 209 13.48 -10.69 9.02
N ILE A 210 12.19 -10.50 9.33
CA ILE A 210 11.24 -9.92 8.36
C ILE A 210 11.53 -8.43 8.11
N VAL A 211 11.93 -7.68 9.14
CA VAL A 211 12.36 -6.28 8.99
C VAL A 211 13.58 -6.18 8.08
N LEU A 212 14.60 -7.01 8.31
CA LEU A 212 15.81 -7.04 7.47
C LEU A 212 15.48 -7.51 6.04
N ALA A 213 14.57 -8.48 5.88
CA ALA A 213 14.15 -8.93 4.57
C ALA A 213 13.53 -7.81 3.74
N LEU A 214 12.51 -7.14 4.28
CA LEU A 214 11.80 -6.08 3.58
C LEU A 214 12.69 -4.85 3.37
N SER A 215 13.43 -4.42 4.40
CA SER A 215 14.32 -3.26 4.33
C SER A 215 15.48 -3.49 3.37
N GLY A 216 16.09 -4.68 3.39
CA GLY A 216 17.20 -5.04 2.51
C GLY A 216 16.79 -5.01 1.04
N MET A 217 15.61 -5.53 0.69
CA MET A 217 15.11 -5.51 -0.69
C MET A 217 14.83 -4.08 -1.18
N ILE A 218 14.22 -3.23 -0.35
CA ILE A 218 13.94 -1.83 -0.72
C ILE A 218 15.24 -1.04 -0.86
N LEU A 219 16.18 -1.22 0.07
CA LEU A 219 17.49 -0.56 0.01
C LEU A 219 18.27 -1.00 -1.24
N ALA A 220 18.24 -2.30 -1.58
CA ALA A 220 18.87 -2.81 -2.79
C ALA A 220 18.29 -2.14 -4.06
N LEU A 221 16.95 -2.04 -4.15
CA LEU A 221 16.28 -1.38 -5.28
C LEU A 221 16.66 0.11 -5.38
N ASN A 222 16.68 0.82 -4.25
CA ASN A 222 17.06 2.23 -4.23
C ASN A 222 18.53 2.43 -4.65
N GLN A 223 19.45 1.65 -4.09
CA GLN A 223 20.90 1.77 -4.40
C GLN A 223 21.21 1.33 -5.82
N MET A 224 20.44 0.42 -6.40
CA MET A 224 20.52 0.08 -7.82
C MET A 224 20.21 1.31 -8.69
N GLY A 225 19.19 2.09 -8.35
CA GLY A 225 18.88 3.34 -9.03
C GLY A 225 20.00 4.37 -8.94
N VAL A 226 20.62 4.51 -7.75
CA VAL A 226 21.78 5.38 -7.55
C VAL A 226 22.97 4.91 -8.40
N ALA A 227 23.21 3.59 -8.45
CA ALA A 227 24.30 3.01 -9.25
C ALA A 227 24.12 3.27 -10.75
N VAL A 228 22.91 3.06 -11.27
CA VAL A 228 22.59 3.32 -12.68
C VAL A 228 22.71 4.82 -13.01
N SER A 229 22.18 5.70 -12.15
CA SER A 229 22.30 7.15 -12.33
C SER A 229 23.76 7.62 -12.30
N ALA A 230 24.58 7.04 -11.42
CA ALA A 230 26.01 7.33 -11.37
C ALA A 230 26.72 6.89 -12.66
N ALA A 231 26.41 5.69 -13.18
CA ALA A 231 26.95 5.20 -14.43
C ALA A 231 26.55 6.08 -15.64
N VAL A 232 25.28 6.52 -15.70
CA VAL A 232 24.79 7.44 -16.75
C VAL A 232 25.54 8.78 -16.71
N ASN A 233 25.86 9.29 -15.53
CA ASN A 233 26.59 10.55 -15.35
C ASN A 233 28.12 10.40 -15.42
N GLY A 234 28.64 9.20 -15.75
CA GLY A 234 30.09 8.95 -15.80
C GLY A 234 30.78 8.97 -14.43
N SER A 235 30.02 8.88 -13.33
CA SER A 235 30.51 8.85 -11.95
C SER A 235 30.78 7.42 -11.47
N SER A 236 31.59 7.25 -10.41
CA SER A 236 31.83 5.91 -9.85
C SER A 236 30.57 5.27 -9.26
N ALA A 237 30.16 4.14 -9.82
CA ALA A 237 29.06 3.33 -9.34
C ALA A 237 29.45 2.25 -8.33
N THR A 238 30.73 2.09 -8.03
CA THR A 238 31.26 0.96 -7.21
C THR A 238 30.61 0.88 -5.84
N ARG A 239 30.57 1.98 -5.10
CA ARG A 239 29.96 2.00 -3.76
C ARG A 239 28.47 1.69 -3.76
N PRO A 240 27.63 2.32 -4.61
CA PRO A 240 26.21 1.95 -4.71
C PRO A 240 25.98 0.50 -5.13
N VAL A 241 26.79 -0.05 -6.04
CA VAL A 241 26.68 -1.47 -6.47
C VAL A 241 26.98 -2.40 -5.30
N ILE A 242 28.03 -2.16 -4.52
CA ILE A 242 28.35 -2.98 -3.33
C ILE A 242 27.17 -2.96 -2.34
N ILE A 243 26.62 -1.77 -2.04
CA ILE A 243 25.49 -1.65 -1.13
C ILE A 243 24.27 -2.39 -1.69
N THR A 244 24.00 -2.32 -3.00
CA THR A 244 22.92 -3.07 -3.66
C THR A 244 23.07 -4.57 -3.44
N VAL A 245 24.25 -5.12 -3.73
CA VAL A 245 24.50 -6.57 -3.59
C VAL A 245 24.38 -7.01 -2.13
N VAL A 246 25.04 -6.31 -1.21
CA VAL A 246 24.97 -6.63 0.22
C VAL A 246 23.53 -6.56 0.74
N SER A 247 22.80 -5.51 0.41
CA SER A 247 21.41 -5.35 0.84
C SER A 247 20.49 -6.41 0.25
N LEU A 248 20.71 -6.81 -0.99
CA LEU A 248 19.95 -7.89 -1.64
C LEU A 248 20.25 -9.25 -0.97
N VAL A 249 21.51 -9.55 -0.70
CA VAL A 249 21.92 -10.80 -0.02
C VAL A 249 21.34 -10.84 1.39
N VAL A 250 21.43 -9.75 2.15
CA VAL A 250 20.83 -9.65 3.49
C VAL A 250 19.32 -9.76 3.40
N GLY A 251 18.67 -9.09 2.46
CA GLY A 251 17.22 -9.11 2.28
C GLY A 251 16.69 -10.51 1.95
N VAL A 252 17.23 -11.13 0.90
CA VAL A 252 16.82 -12.48 0.49
C VAL A 252 17.21 -13.53 1.52
N GLY A 253 18.42 -13.46 2.07
CA GLY A 253 18.89 -14.37 3.11
C GLY A 253 18.01 -14.31 4.37
N SER A 254 17.61 -13.12 4.81
CA SER A 254 16.70 -12.94 5.94
C SER A 254 15.29 -13.46 5.65
N LEU A 255 14.79 -13.32 4.42
CA LEU A 255 13.49 -13.87 4.02
C LEU A 255 13.51 -15.41 4.03
N VAL A 256 14.56 -16.01 3.48
CA VAL A 256 14.77 -17.48 3.50
C VAL A 256 14.90 -17.97 4.95
N PHE A 257 15.67 -17.26 5.78
CA PHE A 257 15.81 -17.57 7.20
C PHE A 257 14.47 -17.47 7.94
N PHE A 258 13.68 -16.43 7.68
CA PHE A 258 12.33 -16.28 8.24
C PHE A 258 11.44 -17.48 7.88
N GLY A 259 11.40 -17.87 6.61
CA GLY A 259 10.64 -19.04 6.14
C GLY A 259 11.10 -20.34 6.79
N TRP A 260 12.41 -20.55 6.89
CA TRP A 260 12.99 -21.74 7.53
C TRP A 260 12.73 -21.79 9.04
N SER A 261 12.88 -20.65 9.74
CA SER A 261 12.71 -20.56 11.19
C SER A 261 11.24 -20.63 11.61
N SER A 262 10.30 -20.20 10.75
CA SER A 262 8.86 -20.26 11.03
C SER A 262 8.38 -21.69 11.32
N GLY A 263 8.88 -22.68 10.55
CA GLY A 263 8.53 -24.10 10.76
C GLY A 263 9.16 -24.74 12.00
N ARG A 264 10.13 -24.08 12.66
CA ARG A 264 10.89 -24.60 13.80
C ARG A 264 10.73 -23.79 15.08
N SER A 265 9.98 -22.71 15.03
CA SER A 265 9.79 -21.80 16.17
C SER A 265 8.79 -22.37 17.18
N PHE A 266 9.07 -22.17 18.45
CA PHE A 266 8.14 -22.46 19.54
C PHE A 266 6.87 -21.54 19.50
N SER A 267 7.00 -20.35 18.93
CA SER A 267 5.90 -19.39 18.72
C SER A 267 6.14 -18.65 17.40
N PRO A 268 5.72 -19.26 16.26
CA PRO A 268 5.94 -18.64 14.97
C PRO A 268 5.14 -17.35 14.87
N LEU A 269 5.79 -16.30 14.34
CA LEU A 269 5.14 -15.02 14.08
C LEU A 269 4.03 -15.18 13.03
N ILE A 270 4.30 -16.01 12.02
CA ILE A 270 3.37 -16.41 10.97
C ILE A 270 3.59 -17.89 10.68
N ARG A 271 2.53 -18.69 10.69
CA ARG A 271 2.57 -20.10 10.28
C ARG A 271 2.45 -20.17 8.76
N LEU A 272 3.47 -20.74 8.09
CA LEU A 272 3.58 -20.75 6.63
C LEU A 272 3.13 -22.08 5.99
N GLY A 273 2.55 -23.01 6.75
CA GLY A 273 2.14 -24.33 6.24
C GLY A 273 1.19 -24.28 5.05
N TRP A 274 0.30 -23.32 5.02
CA TRP A 274 -0.67 -23.08 3.94
C TRP A 274 -0.05 -22.55 2.63
N LEU A 275 1.16 -21.97 2.69
CA LEU A 275 1.90 -21.49 1.51
C LEU A 275 2.46 -22.62 0.64
N ARG A 276 2.33 -23.90 1.03
CA ARG A 276 2.76 -25.02 0.20
C ARG A 276 1.84 -25.24 -1.02
N ASP A 277 0.61 -24.73 -0.99
CA ASP A 277 -0.29 -24.81 -2.13
C ASP A 277 0.12 -23.84 -3.25
N ARG A 278 0.40 -24.38 -4.43
CA ARG A 278 0.78 -23.60 -5.62
C ARG A 278 -0.29 -22.61 -6.04
N VAL A 279 -1.58 -22.92 -5.84
CA VAL A 279 -2.67 -22.00 -6.17
C VAL A 279 -2.58 -20.77 -5.29
N VAL A 280 -2.32 -20.95 -4.00
CA VAL A 280 -2.16 -19.83 -3.05
C VAL A 280 -0.90 -19.03 -3.34
N GLN A 281 0.22 -19.69 -3.67
CA GLN A 281 1.48 -19.01 -4.05
C GLN A 281 1.29 -18.09 -5.26
N LEU A 282 0.60 -18.56 -6.30
CA LEU A 282 0.33 -17.78 -7.50
C LEU A 282 -0.61 -16.60 -7.25
N HIS A 283 -1.63 -16.77 -6.40
CA HIS A 283 -2.47 -15.67 -5.96
C HIS A 283 -1.68 -14.64 -5.14
N LEU A 284 -0.81 -15.10 -4.23
CA LEU A 284 0.05 -14.22 -3.43
C LEU A 284 1.03 -13.46 -4.29
N LEU A 285 1.63 -14.10 -5.31
CA LEU A 285 2.50 -13.42 -6.27
C LEU A 285 1.75 -12.29 -6.99
N ALA A 286 0.56 -12.58 -7.53
CA ALA A 286 -0.26 -11.56 -8.18
C ALA A 286 -0.65 -10.44 -7.20
N TYR A 287 -1.01 -10.80 -5.97
CA TYR A 287 -1.39 -9.84 -4.94
C TYR A 287 -0.22 -8.99 -4.42
N LEU A 288 1.01 -9.49 -4.51
CA LEU A 288 2.24 -8.75 -4.19
C LEU A 288 2.60 -7.74 -5.28
N ILE A 289 2.55 -8.17 -6.56
CA ILE A 289 3.04 -7.34 -7.67
C ILE A 289 2.02 -6.31 -8.17
N LEU A 290 0.72 -6.56 -8.05
CA LEU A 290 -0.31 -5.60 -8.46
C LEU A 290 -0.29 -4.29 -7.69
N PRO A 291 -0.05 -4.22 -6.37
CA PRO A 291 0.11 -2.97 -5.62
C PRO A 291 1.33 -2.14 -6.05
N ILE A 292 2.37 -2.77 -6.64
CA ILE A 292 3.48 -2.04 -7.27
C ILE A 292 2.90 -1.04 -8.29
N VAL A 293 1.96 -1.52 -9.11
CA VAL A 293 1.26 -0.67 -10.09
C VAL A 293 0.20 0.17 -9.39
N GLY A 294 -0.67 -0.42 -8.58
CA GLY A 294 -1.84 0.26 -7.99
C GLY A 294 -1.49 1.48 -7.14
N ILE A 295 -0.56 1.32 -6.19
CA ILE A 295 -0.09 2.41 -5.32
C ILE A 295 0.90 3.30 -6.08
N GLY A 296 1.80 2.69 -6.86
CA GLY A 296 2.78 3.43 -7.67
C GLY A 296 2.16 4.32 -8.75
N PHE A 297 0.96 4.02 -9.24
CA PHE A 297 0.27 4.82 -10.24
C PHE A 297 -0.03 6.24 -9.74
N GLY A 298 -0.45 6.37 -8.49
CA GLY A 298 -0.67 7.69 -7.87
C GLY A 298 0.60 8.55 -7.92
N TYR A 299 1.76 7.96 -7.58
CA TYR A 299 3.07 8.60 -7.71
C TYR A 299 3.37 9.02 -9.17
N VAL A 300 3.21 8.09 -10.10
CA VAL A 300 3.58 8.31 -11.52
C VAL A 300 2.74 9.43 -12.13
N ILE A 301 1.41 9.40 -11.97
CA ILE A 301 0.52 10.41 -12.55
C ILE A 301 0.81 11.79 -11.98
N THR A 302 0.88 11.91 -10.65
CA THR A 302 1.05 13.21 -10.01
C THR A 302 2.40 13.85 -10.34
N ASN A 303 3.47 13.06 -10.41
CA ASN A 303 4.80 13.59 -10.72
C ASN A 303 4.99 13.87 -12.22
N LEU A 304 4.49 13.02 -13.14
CA LEU A 304 4.50 13.32 -14.56
C LEU A 304 3.68 14.57 -14.90
N ALA A 305 2.48 14.69 -14.32
CA ALA A 305 1.65 15.86 -14.53
C ALA A 305 2.37 17.16 -14.13
N GLN A 306 3.04 17.16 -12.97
CA GLN A 306 3.76 18.34 -12.49
C GLN A 306 5.08 18.56 -13.24
N MET A 307 5.94 17.56 -13.36
CA MET A 307 7.32 17.70 -13.82
C MET A 307 7.45 17.69 -15.34
N SER A 308 6.57 16.97 -16.06
CA SER A 308 6.58 16.90 -17.53
C SER A 308 5.57 17.87 -18.16
N LEU A 309 4.33 17.85 -17.69
CA LEU A 309 3.24 18.64 -18.26
C LEU A 309 3.10 20.05 -17.63
N GLY A 310 3.81 20.32 -16.52
CA GLY A 310 3.83 21.62 -15.86
C GLY A 310 2.51 22.00 -15.15
N THR A 311 1.68 21.02 -14.78
CA THR A 311 0.45 21.28 -14.04
C THR A 311 0.72 21.62 -12.58
N SER A 312 -0.20 22.35 -11.93
CA SER A 312 -0.10 22.58 -10.48
C SER A 312 -0.33 21.28 -9.69
N ALA A 313 0.12 21.24 -8.44
CA ALA A 313 -0.08 20.11 -7.53
C ALA A 313 -1.58 19.76 -7.36
N PHE A 314 -2.44 20.78 -7.28
CA PHE A 314 -3.90 20.60 -7.22
C PHE A 314 -4.44 19.86 -8.45
N HIS A 315 -4.13 20.39 -9.65
CA HIS A 315 -4.57 19.74 -10.89
C HIS A 315 -4.01 18.32 -11.03
N ALA A 316 -2.75 18.10 -10.67
CA ALA A 316 -2.14 16.77 -10.68
C ALA A 316 -2.88 15.79 -9.75
N GLY A 317 -3.29 16.24 -8.56
CA GLY A 317 -4.11 15.46 -7.63
C GLY A 317 -5.51 15.15 -8.17
N VAL A 318 -6.15 16.13 -8.82
CA VAL A 318 -7.48 15.94 -9.42
C VAL A 318 -7.47 14.92 -10.55
N LEU A 319 -6.36 14.75 -11.29
CA LEU A 319 -6.27 13.73 -12.35
C LEU A 319 -6.42 12.29 -11.83
N VAL A 320 -6.01 12.04 -10.59
CA VAL A 320 -6.12 10.72 -9.94
C VAL A 320 -7.53 10.48 -9.37
N LEU A 321 -8.23 11.54 -8.98
CA LEU A 321 -9.46 11.46 -8.21
C LEU A 321 -10.58 10.64 -8.88
N PRO A 322 -10.93 10.86 -10.18
CA PRO A 322 -12.06 10.15 -10.79
C PRO A 322 -11.86 8.64 -10.83
N GLY A 323 -10.68 8.16 -11.25
CA GLY A 323 -10.40 6.73 -11.34
C GLY A 323 -10.39 6.05 -9.98
N ALA A 324 -9.80 6.71 -8.98
CA ALA A 324 -9.70 6.17 -7.64
C ALA A 324 -11.06 6.19 -6.89
N LEU A 325 -11.84 7.28 -6.97
CA LEU A 325 -13.17 7.35 -6.33
C LEU A 325 -14.16 6.38 -6.95
N VAL A 326 -14.26 6.36 -8.28
CA VAL A 326 -15.18 5.45 -8.97
C VAL A 326 -14.78 4.01 -8.69
N GLY A 327 -13.48 3.68 -8.71
CA GLY A 327 -12.98 2.40 -8.31
C GLY A 327 -13.40 2.01 -6.89
N ALA A 328 -13.21 2.89 -5.92
CA ALA A 328 -13.61 2.67 -4.53
C ALA A 328 -15.14 2.45 -4.39
N PHE A 329 -15.93 3.25 -5.09
CA PHE A 329 -17.40 3.17 -5.04
C PHE A 329 -17.94 1.87 -5.66
N PHE A 330 -17.30 1.39 -6.73
CA PHE A 330 -17.70 0.17 -7.42
C PHE A 330 -17.02 -1.11 -6.88
N ALA A 331 -16.07 -1.02 -5.94
CA ALA A 331 -15.44 -2.20 -5.35
C ALA A 331 -16.43 -3.26 -4.82
N PRO A 332 -17.56 -2.90 -4.15
CA PRO A 332 -18.58 -3.88 -3.75
C PRO A 332 -19.22 -4.63 -4.92
N VAL A 333 -19.32 -3.99 -6.10
CA VAL A 333 -19.82 -4.65 -7.32
C VAL A 333 -18.87 -5.78 -7.74
N GLY A 334 -17.57 -5.61 -7.54
CA GLY A 334 -16.58 -6.66 -7.75
C GLY A 334 -16.85 -7.90 -6.90
N GLY A 335 -17.21 -7.72 -5.62
CA GLY A 335 -17.66 -8.81 -4.75
C GLY A 335 -18.93 -9.50 -5.23
N MET A 336 -19.94 -8.74 -5.65
CA MET A 336 -21.18 -9.32 -6.21
C MET A 336 -20.91 -10.12 -7.50
N LEU A 337 -20.01 -9.65 -8.35
CA LEU A 337 -19.61 -10.39 -9.55
C LEU A 337 -18.89 -11.69 -9.19
N TYR A 338 -18.02 -11.64 -8.18
CA TYR A 338 -17.34 -12.82 -7.64
C TYR A 338 -18.33 -13.87 -7.13
N ASP A 339 -19.31 -13.45 -6.32
CA ASP A 339 -20.32 -14.34 -5.75
C ASP A 339 -21.21 -14.97 -6.85
N LYS A 340 -21.58 -14.19 -7.89
CA LYS A 340 -22.45 -14.63 -8.96
C LYS A 340 -21.78 -15.54 -9.99
N PHE A 341 -20.53 -15.23 -10.39
CA PHE A 341 -19.84 -15.90 -11.51
C PHE A 341 -18.65 -16.75 -11.07
N GLY A 342 -18.38 -16.85 -9.75
CA GLY A 342 -17.21 -17.49 -9.20
C GLY A 342 -15.92 -16.64 -9.37
N PRO A 343 -14.80 -17.09 -8.83
CA PRO A 343 -13.56 -16.29 -8.77
C PRO A 343 -12.91 -16.06 -10.14
N THR A 344 -12.94 -17.05 -11.02
CA THR A 344 -12.10 -17.09 -12.23
C THR A 344 -12.43 -15.99 -13.22
N LYS A 345 -13.70 -15.96 -13.67
CA LYS A 345 -14.13 -15.03 -14.75
C LYS A 345 -14.02 -13.57 -14.32
N PRO A 346 -14.60 -13.13 -13.18
CA PRO A 346 -14.53 -11.72 -12.79
C PRO A 346 -13.09 -11.23 -12.58
N ILE A 347 -12.28 -11.99 -11.84
CA ILE A 347 -10.90 -11.56 -11.52
C ILE A 347 -10.08 -11.40 -12.80
N LEU A 348 -10.06 -12.43 -13.68
CA LEU A 348 -9.26 -12.37 -14.90
C LEU A 348 -9.76 -11.30 -15.86
N SER A 349 -11.08 -11.18 -16.11
CA SER A 349 -11.58 -10.18 -17.04
C SER A 349 -11.33 -8.76 -16.55
N VAL A 350 -11.55 -8.47 -15.26
CA VAL A 350 -11.41 -7.12 -14.72
C VAL A 350 -9.93 -6.69 -14.66
N ILE A 351 -9.02 -7.58 -14.22
CA ILE A 351 -7.59 -7.26 -14.22
C ILE A 351 -7.03 -7.15 -15.65
N SER A 352 -7.54 -7.96 -16.61
CA SER A 352 -7.16 -7.80 -18.02
C SER A 352 -7.60 -6.44 -18.57
N VAL A 353 -8.82 -5.98 -18.28
CA VAL A 353 -9.28 -4.64 -18.69
C VAL A 353 -8.46 -3.54 -17.98
N ALA A 354 -8.14 -3.70 -16.69
CA ALA A 354 -7.27 -2.77 -15.98
C ALA A 354 -5.92 -2.56 -16.71
N THR A 355 -5.36 -3.62 -17.27
CA THR A 355 -4.07 -3.57 -17.98
C THR A 355 -4.09 -2.70 -19.24
N PHE A 356 -5.27 -2.45 -19.83
CA PHE A 356 -5.37 -1.51 -20.95
C PHE A 356 -4.98 -0.07 -20.55
N GLY A 357 -5.18 0.34 -19.28
CA GLY A 357 -4.75 1.65 -18.81
C GLY A 357 -3.26 1.92 -19.04
N PRO A 358 -2.35 1.11 -18.45
CA PRO A 358 -0.91 1.21 -18.70
C PRO A 358 -0.50 1.04 -20.15
N ILE A 359 -1.14 0.15 -20.93
CA ILE A 359 -0.88 -0.06 -22.35
C ILE A 359 -1.18 1.23 -23.16
N LEU A 360 -2.33 1.84 -22.92
CA LEU A 360 -2.71 3.09 -23.59
C LEU A 360 -1.79 4.24 -23.17
N LEU A 361 -1.41 4.34 -21.91
CA LEU A 361 -0.41 5.32 -21.43
C LEU A 361 0.94 5.10 -22.10
N LEU A 362 1.37 3.87 -22.30
CA LEU A 362 2.60 3.55 -23.03
C LEU A 362 2.49 3.95 -24.50
N ALA A 363 1.39 3.61 -25.16
CA ALA A 363 1.19 3.91 -26.58
C ALA A 363 1.16 5.43 -26.88
N PHE A 364 0.63 6.23 -25.93
CA PHE A 364 0.54 7.67 -26.06
C PHE A 364 1.58 8.44 -25.23
N SER A 365 2.60 7.77 -24.69
CA SER A 365 3.53 8.31 -23.68
C SER A 365 4.19 9.63 -24.05
N MET A 366 4.54 9.84 -25.32
CA MET A 366 5.17 11.09 -25.81
C MET A 366 4.14 12.17 -26.24
N ARG A 367 2.86 11.89 -26.20
CA ARG A 367 1.75 12.80 -26.59
C ARG A 367 0.72 12.96 -25.48
N LEU A 368 1.13 12.72 -24.24
CA LEU A 368 0.24 12.78 -23.10
C LEU A 368 -0.26 14.22 -22.88
N THR A 369 -1.55 14.30 -22.62
CA THR A 369 -2.21 15.48 -22.08
C THR A 369 -2.76 15.14 -20.71
N PRO A 370 -3.07 16.12 -19.83
CA PRO A 370 -3.70 15.84 -18.55
C PRO A 370 -4.99 15.01 -18.69
N ALA A 371 -5.79 15.26 -19.72
CA ALA A 371 -7.02 14.52 -19.97
C ALA A 371 -6.79 13.05 -20.33
N LEU A 372 -5.78 12.76 -21.18
CA LEU A 372 -5.41 11.37 -21.53
C LEU A 372 -4.87 10.64 -20.31
N LEU A 373 -4.05 11.34 -19.49
CA LEU A 373 -3.50 10.78 -18.26
C LEU A 373 -4.61 10.36 -17.29
N ALA A 374 -5.59 11.23 -17.06
CA ALA A 374 -6.74 10.96 -16.21
C ALA A 374 -7.65 9.86 -16.80
N GLY A 375 -7.94 9.91 -18.10
CA GLY A 375 -8.82 8.94 -18.77
C GLY A 375 -8.26 7.51 -18.76
N PHE A 376 -6.97 7.34 -19.04
CA PHE A 376 -6.35 6.00 -19.03
C PHE A 376 -6.15 5.49 -17.60
N TYR A 377 -5.85 6.38 -16.65
CA TYR A 377 -5.86 6.02 -15.23
C TYR A 377 -7.25 5.62 -14.74
N PHE A 378 -8.32 6.28 -15.21
CA PHE A 378 -9.69 5.93 -14.85
C PHE A 378 -10.02 4.47 -15.21
N ILE A 379 -9.61 4.00 -16.40
CA ILE A 379 -9.79 2.61 -16.83
C ILE A 379 -9.08 1.67 -15.85
N PHE A 380 -7.83 1.97 -15.52
CA PHE A 380 -7.06 1.18 -14.57
C PHE A 380 -7.71 1.19 -13.18
N GLY A 381 -7.97 2.36 -12.62
CA GLY A 381 -8.43 2.54 -11.22
C GLY A 381 -9.77 1.84 -10.95
N LEU A 382 -10.74 2.00 -11.87
CA LEU A 382 -12.03 1.32 -11.78
C LEU A 382 -11.87 -0.19 -11.77
N CYS A 383 -11.18 -0.73 -12.77
CA CYS A 383 -11.05 -2.17 -12.94
C CYS A 383 -10.13 -2.79 -11.87
N TYR A 384 -9.04 -2.12 -11.50
CA TYR A 384 -8.18 -2.57 -10.40
C TYR A 384 -8.97 -2.76 -9.11
N ALA A 385 -9.77 -1.76 -8.72
CA ALA A 385 -10.56 -1.82 -7.49
C ALA A 385 -11.63 -2.92 -7.51
N LEU A 386 -12.26 -3.19 -8.66
CA LEU A 386 -13.23 -4.29 -8.82
C LEU A 386 -12.60 -5.69 -8.64
N GLY A 387 -11.33 -5.86 -9.01
CA GLY A 387 -10.67 -7.18 -9.04
C GLY A 387 -9.74 -7.47 -7.89
N PHE A 388 -9.02 -6.46 -7.40
CA PHE A 388 -7.87 -6.65 -6.52
C PHE A 388 -8.21 -7.34 -5.20
N SER A 389 -9.23 -6.88 -4.47
CA SER A 389 -9.63 -7.46 -3.18
C SER A 389 -10.10 -8.92 -3.32
N ASN A 390 -10.68 -9.26 -4.47
CA ASN A 390 -11.18 -10.59 -4.76
C ASN A 390 -10.05 -11.63 -4.95
N ILE A 391 -8.83 -11.20 -5.30
CA ILE A 391 -7.65 -12.08 -5.40
C ILE A 391 -7.32 -12.67 -4.03
N MET A 392 -7.29 -11.83 -2.98
CA MET A 392 -7.06 -12.28 -1.61
C MET A 392 -8.19 -13.20 -1.14
N THR A 393 -9.45 -12.83 -1.38
CA THR A 393 -10.62 -13.65 -1.04
C THR A 393 -10.53 -15.03 -1.71
N SER A 394 -10.17 -15.07 -3.00
CA SER A 394 -10.00 -16.33 -3.74
C SER A 394 -8.87 -17.20 -3.19
N ALA A 395 -7.75 -16.59 -2.78
CA ALA A 395 -6.64 -17.31 -2.18
C ALA A 395 -7.02 -17.90 -0.82
N LEU A 396 -7.60 -17.07 0.06
CA LEU A 396 -7.93 -17.45 1.43
C LEU A 396 -9.09 -18.45 1.51
N SER A 397 -10.01 -18.45 0.54
CA SER A 397 -11.10 -19.45 0.48
C SER A 397 -10.63 -20.89 0.32
N GLY A 398 -9.39 -21.11 -0.09
CA GLY A 398 -8.78 -22.43 -0.26
C GLY A 398 -7.92 -22.91 0.90
N ILE A 399 -7.78 -22.13 1.98
CA ILE A 399 -6.96 -22.49 3.14
C ILE A 399 -7.81 -22.86 4.35
N ASP A 400 -7.25 -23.67 5.26
CA ASP A 400 -7.89 -24.02 6.52
C ASP A 400 -8.15 -22.76 7.36
N HIS A 401 -9.32 -22.70 8.00
CA HIS A 401 -9.71 -21.60 8.90
C HIS A 401 -8.71 -21.31 10.01
N ALA A 402 -7.95 -22.32 10.46
CA ALA A 402 -6.89 -22.17 11.47
C ALA A 402 -5.73 -21.26 11.00
N PHE A 403 -5.52 -21.12 9.69
CA PHE A 403 -4.45 -20.31 9.09
C PHE A 403 -4.96 -18.96 8.52
N MET A 404 -6.26 -18.70 8.57
CA MET A 404 -6.84 -17.45 8.05
C MET A 404 -6.18 -16.18 8.59
N PRO A 405 -5.90 -16.05 9.93
CA PRO A 405 -5.20 -14.87 10.45
C PRO A 405 -3.79 -14.71 9.91
N ASP A 406 -3.06 -15.83 9.75
CA ASP A 406 -1.70 -15.83 9.21
C ASP A 406 -1.70 -15.46 7.72
N GLY A 407 -2.64 -16.01 6.95
CA GLY A 407 -2.85 -15.65 5.54
C GLY A 407 -3.17 -14.17 5.38
N ASN A 408 -4.10 -13.65 6.17
CA ASN A 408 -4.47 -12.25 6.17
C ASN A 408 -3.27 -11.32 6.45
N ALA A 409 -2.44 -11.68 7.44
CA ALA A 409 -1.23 -10.92 7.76
C ALA A 409 -0.23 -10.90 6.59
N VAL A 410 0.00 -12.04 5.92
CA VAL A 410 0.90 -12.13 4.77
C VAL A 410 0.39 -11.31 3.59
N PHE A 411 -0.89 -11.42 3.25
CA PHE A 411 -1.47 -10.65 2.14
C PHE A 411 -1.43 -9.14 2.41
N ASN A 412 -1.76 -8.68 3.62
CA ASN A 412 -1.65 -7.26 3.96
C ASN A 412 -0.19 -6.76 3.98
N THR A 413 0.76 -7.58 4.44
CA THR A 413 2.19 -7.28 4.32
C THR A 413 2.60 -7.15 2.86
N ALA A 414 2.15 -8.07 2.00
CA ALA A 414 2.41 -8.05 0.57
C ALA A 414 1.85 -6.79 -0.11
N LEU A 415 0.65 -6.35 0.29
CA LEU A 415 0.04 -5.10 -0.20
C LEU A 415 0.93 -3.88 0.09
N GLN A 416 1.31 -3.70 1.34
CA GLN A 416 2.11 -2.54 1.76
C GLN A 416 3.54 -2.60 1.22
N PHE A 417 4.15 -3.78 1.23
CA PHE A 417 5.47 -3.97 0.66
C PHE A 417 5.47 -3.77 -0.86
N GLY A 418 4.47 -4.28 -1.57
CA GLY A 418 4.29 -4.03 -3.00
C GLY A 418 4.16 -2.54 -3.31
N GLY A 419 3.40 -1.79 -2.50
CA GLY A 419 3.32 -0.33 -2.61
C GLY A 419 4.66 0.37 -2.40
N ALA A 420 5.43 -0.04 -1.39
CA ALA A 420 6.77 0.48 -1.13
C ALA A 420 7.74 0.20 -2.29
N VAL A 421 7.71 -1.02 -2.83
CA VAL A 421 8.47 -1.39 -4.04
C VAL A 421 8.03 -0.54 -5.23
N GLY A 422 6.72 -0.30 -5.40
CA GLY A 422 6.18 0.50 -6.51
C GLY A 422 6.69 1.93 -6.50
N THR A 423 6.59 2.62 -5.37
CA THR A 423 7.09 3.99 -5.23
C THR A 423 8.60 4.06 -5.42
N ALA A 424 9.37 3.11 -4.87
CA ALA A 424 10.81 3.04 -5.04
C ALA A 424 11.21 2.76 -6.50
N LEU A 425 10.56 1.79 -7.16
CA LEU A 425 10.84 1.39 -8.53
C LEU A 425 10.56 2.52 -9.52
N PHE A 426 9.39 3.14 -9.44
CA PHE A 426 9.03 4.21 -10.38
C PHE A 426 9.82 5.49 -10.13
N SER A 427 10.16 5.78 -8.87
CA SER A 427 11.06 6.89 -8.54
C SER A 427 12.48 6.63 -9.06
N MET A 428 12.96 5.39 -8.98
CA MET A 428 14.24 4.98 -9.56
C MET A 428 14.25 5.21 -11.07
N ILE A 429 13.24 4.71 -11.79
CA ILE A 429 13.14 4.86 -13.25
C ILE A 429 13.10 6.34 -13.64
N LEU A 430 12.31 7.14 -12.94
CA LEU A 430 12.20 8.57 -13.17
C LEU A 430 13.52 9.29 -12.88
N GLY A 431 14.18 8.98 -11.75
CA GLY A 431 15.45 9.56 -11.35
C GLY A 431 16.58 9.25 -12.32
N VAL A 432 16.64 8.01 -12.85
CA VAL A 432 17.61 7.60 -13.88
C VAL A 432 17.37 8.37 -15.19
N ALA A 433 16.13 8.50 -15.63
CA ALA A 433 15.79 9.25 -16.82
C ALA A 433 16.15 10.74 -16.69
N GLN A 434 15.86 11.34 -15.54
CA GLN A 434 16.22 12.73 -15.23
C GLN A 434 17.73 12.95 -15.13
N ALA A 435 18.50 11.95 -14.65
CA ALA A 435 19.95 12.00 -14.62
C ALA A 435 20.55 12.11 -16.06
N GLY A 436 19.90 11.51 -17.05
CA GLY A 436 20.26 11.66 -18.46
C GLY A 436 20.10 13.07 -19.04
N ALA A 437 19.38 13.98 -18.37
CA ALA A 437 19.29 15.39 -18.73
C ALA A 437 20.52 16.22 -18.24
N GLY A 438 21.44 15.59 -17.50
CA GLY A 438 22.65 16.24 -16.98
C GLY A 438 22.32 17.36 -15.97
N SER A 439 22.97 18.53 -16.16
CA SER A 439 22.77 19.72 -15.33
C SER A 439 21.60 20.60 -15.74
N ALA A 440 20.65 20.07 -16.53
CA ALA A 440 19.49 20.83 -16.98
C ALA A 440 18.63 21.31 -15.78
N GLU A 441 18.29 22.59 -15.79
CA GLU A 441 17.47 23.19 -14.75
C GLU A 441 16.07 22.53 -14.68
N LYS A 442 15.57 22.33 -13.46
CA LYS A 442 14.21 21.81 -13.23
C LYS A 442 13.19 22.68 -13.95
N GLY A 443 12.34 22.06 -14.78
CA GLY A 443 11.34 22.76 -15.59
C GLY A 443 11.82 23.19 -17.00
N SER A 444 13.10 23.02 -17.34
CA SER A 444 13.60 23.22 -18.70
C SER A 444 13.00 22.20 -19.67
N ALA A 445 13.06 22.51 -20.99
CA ALA A 445 12.58 21.59 -22.02
C ALA A 445 13.30 20.24 -21.99
N ALA A 446 14.61 20.22 -21.74
CA ALA A 446 15.40 19.00 -21.60
C ALA A 446 14.96 18.16 -20.38
N PHE A 447 14.74 18.79 -19.23
CA PHE A 447 14.26 18.10 -18.04
C PHE A 447 12.83 17.54 -18.23
N ARG A 448 11.92 18.31 -18.86
CA ARG A 448 10.57 17.84 -19.18
C ARG A 448 10.58 16.65 -20.12
N HIS A 449 11.42 16.69 -21.17
CA HIS A 449 11.58 15.59 -22.11
C HIS A 449 12.14 14.35 -21.42
N ALA A 450 13.19 14.46 -20.61
CA ALA A 450 13.75 13.35 -19.84
C ALA A 450 12.70 12.73 -18.88
N THR A 451 11.89 13.57 -18.25
CA THR A 451 10.76 13.13 -17.39
C THR A 451 9.71 12.37 -18.21
N ALA A 452 9.37 12.81 -19.42
CA ALA A 452 8.44 12.12 -20.31
C ALA A 452 8.99 10.75 -20.77
N VAL A 453 10.29 10.68 -21.10
CA VAL A 453 10.97 9.40 -21.40
C VAL A 453 10.93 8.47 -20.20
N GLY A 454 11.20 8.97 -19.00
CA GLY A 454 11.01 8.22 -17.75
C GLY A 454 9.59 7.68 -17.61
N GLY A 455 8.58 8.49 -17.96
CA GLY A 455 7.17 8.09 -18.03
C GLY A 455 6.95 6.88 -18.93
N THR A 456 7.54 6.88 -20.12
CA THR A 456 7.45 5.76 -21.07
C THR A 456 7.97 4.45 -20.44
N TRP A 457 9.13 4.48 -19.79
CA TRP A 457 9.68 3.31 -19.11
C TRP A 457 8.84 2.86 -17.92
N MET A 458 8.27 3.81 -17.17
CA MET A 458 7.36 3.47 -16.07
C MET A 458 6.09 2.76 -16.58
N PHE A 459 5.46 3.25 -17.66
CA PHE A 459 4.29 2.61 -18.24
C PHE A 459 4.60 1.23 -18.86
N ALA A 460 5.76 1.07 -19.49
CA ALA A 460 6.23 -0.23 -19.97
C ALA A 460 6.37 -1.22 -18.81
N THR A 461 7.01 -0.80 -17.72
CA THR A 461 7.18 -1.61 -16.52
C THR A 461 5.84 -1.99 -15.89
N MET A 462 4.89 -1.03 -15.77
CA MET A 462 3.52 -1.30 -15.28
C MET A 462 2.82 -2.35 -16.15
N THR A 463 2.91 -2.22 -17.47
CA THR A 463 2.31 -3.16 -18.42
C THR A 463 2.85 -4.57 -18.21
N VAL A 464 4.17 -4.73 -18.12
CA VAL A 464 4.82 -6.03 -17.87
C VAL A 464 4.37 -6.63 -16.55
N ILE A 465 4.33 -5.84 -15.46
CA ILE A 465 3.89 -6.30 -14.14
C ILE A 465 2.42 -6.79 -14.20
N CYS A 466 1.53 -6.05 -14.85
CA CYS A 466 0.14 -6.45 -15.00
C CYS A 466 0.01 -7.75 -15.81
N LEU A 467 0.78 -7.93 -16.87
CA LEU A 467 0.79 -9.17 -17.67
C LEU A 467 1.28 -10.35 -16.85
N ILE A 468 2.35 -10.19 -16.05
CA ILE A 468 2.84 -11.24 -15.15
C ILE A 468 1.74 -11.61 -14.13
N ALA A 469 1.03 -10.64 -13.57
CA ALA A 469 -0.07 -10.89 -12.63
C ALA A 469 -1.21 -11.68 -13.29
N ILE A 470 -1.60 -11.33 -14.50
CA ILE A 470 -2.63 -12.05 -15.27
C ILE A 470 -2.18 -13.49 -15.54
N CYS A 471 -0.94 -13.69 -16.00
CA CYS A 471 -0.40 -15.03 -16.23
C CYS A 471 -0.38 -15.87 -14.95
N SER A 472 0.04 -15.28 -13.82
CA SER A 472 0.04 -15.94 -12.52
C SER A 472 -1.37 -16.38 -12.10
N LEU A 473 -2.36 -15.50 -12.20
CA LEU A 473 -3.76 -15.80 -11.88
C LEU A 473 -4.36 -16.84 -12.83
N ALA A 474 -4.09 -16.72 -14.13
CA ALA A 474 -4.55 -17.71 -15.12
C ALA A 474 -4.00 -19.11 -14.84
N CYS A 475 -2.71 -19.22 -14.49
CA CYS A 475 -2.10 -20.47 -14.06
C CYS A 475 -2.74 -21.01 -12.77
N ALA A 476 -2.98 -20.15 -11.77
CA ALA A 476 -3.63 -20.55 -10.52
C ALA A 476 -5.03 -21.14 -10.77
N PHE A 477 -5.82 -20.46 -11.59
CA PHE A 477 -7.18 -20.95 -11.91
C PHE A 477 -7.20 -22.20 -12.77
N ARG A 478 -6.22 -22.38 -13.68
CA ARG A 478 -6.06 -23.64 -14.43
C ARG A 478 -5.76 -24.82 -13.51
N ILE A 479 -4.82 -24.65 -12.57
CA ILE A 479 -4.47 -25.70 -11.58
C ILE A 479 -5.71 -26.03 -10.73
N ARG A 480 -6.46 -25.03 -10.29
CA ARG A 480 -7.69 -25.25 -9.50
C ARG A 480 -8.74 -26.03 -10.29
N ALA A 481 -8.97 -25.66 -11.56
CA ALA A 481 -9.92 -26.34 -12.44
C ALA A 481 -9.53 -27.81 -12.70
N SER A 482 -8.23 -28.11 -12.91
CA SER A 482 -7.77 -29.49 -13.12
C SER A 482 -7.93 -30.36 -11.88
N ARG A 483 -7.72 -29.79 -10.66
CA ARG A 483 -7.99 -30.54 -9.39
C ARG A 483 -9.46 -30.89 -9.25
N THR A 484 -10.36 -29.92 -9.46
CA THR A 484 -11.81 -30.15 -9.37
C THR A 484 -12.31 -31.14 -10.43
N ALA A 485 -11.67 -31.20 -11.60
CA ALA A 485 -11.97 -32.20 -12.64
C ALA A 485 -11.47 -33.61 -12.29
N ALA A 486 -10.36 -33.72 -11.55
CA ALA A 486 -9.80 -35.00 -11.09
C ALA A 486 -10.55 -35.59 -9.87
N GLU A 487 -11.28 -34.78 -9.12
CA GLU A 487 -12.11 -35.19 -7.97
C GLU A 487 -13.54 -35.59 -8.36
N ARG A 488 -13.96 -35.35 -9.60
CA ARG A 488 -15.24 -35.77 -10.21
C ARG A 488 -15.07 -37.07 -10.98
#